data_0a811dd00cd4b903d9c561ecd4297fd4
#
_entry.id   0a811dd00cd4b903d9c561ecd4297fd4
#
_cell.length_a   1.000
_cell.length_b   1.000
_cell.length_c   1.000
_cell.angle_alpha   90.00
_cell.angle_beta   90.00
_cell.angle_gamma   90.00
#
_symmetry.space_group_name_H-M   'P 1'
#
loop_
_entity.id
_entity.type
_entity.pdbx_description
1 polymer ?
#
loop_
_entity_poly.entity_id
_entity_poly.type
_entity_poly.pdbx_seq_one_letter_code
_entity_poly.pdbx_strand_id
1 'polypeptide(L)'
;MMLRADTTRRRHRWVPADRRWWGLDRRTVLPAVIVLATAAIMHWGVPWLNDQVSFSETVPAGSTMSLKEDVEFTPPAGWGISDGVLTGDAEAGDTYPASATVFDGTTSITLRTGTFEGTPRALLRQIQTTNAATGTQALRSTVTPITTASGVRGVISEFRDVRNDGAIAAFVADGVGVEVVISTPNSTPTRTATLIGQALSSITVEGAGS
;
A
#
# COMPACT_ATOMS: atom_id res chain seq x y z
N MET A 1 -43.54 -10.24 74.25
CA MET A 1 -42.55 -10.79 73.34
C MET A 1 -42.22 -9.71 72.32
N MET A 2 -41.15 -8.92 72.61
CA MET A 2 -40.78 -7.75 71.87
C MET A 2 -39.70 -8.13 70.80
N LEU A 3 -40.02 -8.02 69.52
CA LEU A 3 -39.05 -8.15 68.44
C LEU A 3 -38.36 -6.81 68.16
N ARG A 4 -37.05 -6.80 68.45
CA ARG A 4 -36.16 -5.67 68.26
C ARG A 4 -35.70 -5.68 66.76
N ALA A 5 -36.11 -4.70 65.96
CA ALA A 5 -35.63 -4.49 64.60
C ALA A 5 -34.24 -3.85 64.69
N ASP A 6 -33.26 -4.59 64.22
CA ASP A 6 -31.87 -4.15 64.10
C ASP A 6 -31.69 -3.45 62.77
N THR A 7 -31.67 -2.11 62.74
CA THR A 7 -31.42 -1.28 61.56
C THR A 7 -29.92 -1.07 61.39
N THR A 8 -29.30 -1.95 60.64
CA THR A 8 -27.91 -1.78 60.18
C THR A 8 -27.80 -0.59 59.23
N ARG A 9 -27.47 0.58 59.75
CA ARG A 9 -27.07 1.77 58.98
C ARG A 9 -25.80 1.44 58.18
N ARG A 10 -25.92 1.25 56.86
CA ARG A 10 -24.80 1.28 55.96
C ARG A 10 -24.18 2.67 56.02
N ARG A 11 -23.01 2.79 56.64
CA ARG A 11 -22.17 3.98 56.60
C ARG A 11 -21.62 4.12 55.19
N HIS A 12 -22.15 5.06 54.40
CA HIS A 12 -21.47 5.53 53.20
C HIS A 12 -20.10 6.07 53.63
N ARG A 13 -19.05 5.36 53.24
CA ARG A 13 -17.68 5.85 53.41
C ARG A 13 -17.51 7.04 52.47
N TRP A 14 -17.67 8.24 52.99
CA TRP A 14 -17.28 9.46 52.31
C TRP A 14 -15.77 9.45 52.16
N VAL A 15 -15.25 9.51 50.90
CA VAL A 15 -13.83 9.67 50.61
C VAL A 15 -13.53 11.16 50.67
N PRO A 16 -12.58 11.63 51.52
CA PRO A 16 -12.23 13.04 51.62
C PRO A 16 -11.77 13.63 50.32
N ALA A 17 -12.12 14.89 50.04
CA ALA A 17 -11.83 15.60 48.76
C ALA A 17 -10.34 15.84 48.50
N ASP A 18 -9.50 15.75 49.53
CA ASP A 18 -8.04 15.91 49.51
C ASP A 18 -7.29 14.77 48.80
N ARG A 19 -7.99 13.65 48.48
CA ARG A 19 -7.43 12.55 47.67
C ARG A 19 -7.79 12.60 46.19
N ARG A 20 -8.49 13.64 45.75
CA ARG A 20 -8.84 13.83 44.37
C ARG A 20 -7.86 14.81 43.71
N TRP A 21 -6.98 14.31 42.85
CA TRP A 21 -6.16 15.13 41.99
C TRP A 21 -6.90 15.36 40.69
N TRP A 22 -7.30 16.61 40.40
CA TRP A 22 -8.12 16.98 39.22
C TRP A 22 -9.48 16.25 39.12
N GLY A 23 -10.10 15.90 40.21
CA GLY A 23 -11.42 15.24 40.24
C GLY A 23 -11.41 13.73 39.99
N LEU A 24 -10.26 13.13 39.69
CA LEU A 24 -10.10 11.68 39.48
C LEU A 24 -9.59 10.98 40.72
N ASP A 25 -10.09 9.77 40.99
CA ASP A 25 -9.57 8.91 42.04
C ASP A 25 -8.12 8.50 41.62
N ARG A 26 -7.21 8.55 42.59
CA ARG A 26 -5.79 8.22 42.40
C ARG A 26 -5.56 6.83 41.79
N ARG A 27 -6.54 5.94 41.94
CA ARG A 27 -6.50 4.58 41.35
C ARG A 27 -6.83 4.55 39.86
N THR A 28 -7.54 5.55 39.35
CA THR A 28 -7.91 5.65 37.93
C THR A 28 -6.95 6.54 37.11
N VAL A 29 -6.05 7.27 37.80
CA VAL A 29 -5.07 8.14 37.11
C VAL A 29 -4.10 7.31 36.24
N LEU A 30 -3.60 6.18 36.76
CA LEU A 30 -2.66 5.34 36.01
C LEU A 30 -3.27 4.78 34.73
N PRO A 31 -4.44 4.13 34.72
CA PRO A 31 -5.07 3.67 33.49
C PRO A 31 -5.46 4.84 32.57
N ALA A 32 -5.89 5.98 33.09
CA ALA A 32 -6.19 7.16 32.27
C ALA A 32 -4.93 7.71 31.56
N VAL A 33 -3.79 7.76 32.25
CA VAL A 33 -2.51 8.18 31.68
C VAL A 33 -2.06 7.20 30.59
N ILE A 34 -2.22 5.90 30.79
CA ILE A 34 -1.88 4.88 29.77
C ILE A 34 -2.74 5.08 28.51
N VAL A 35 -4.05 5.25 28.67
CA VAL A 35 -4.96 5.49 27.53
C VAL A 35 -4.60 6.77 26.79
N LEU A 36 -4.36 7.86 27.50
CA LEU A 36 -3.96 9.14 26.90
C LEU A 36 -2.59 9.06 26.22
N ALA A 37 -1.62 8.37 26.82
CA ALA A 37 -0.30 8.15 26.21
C ALA A 37 -0.41 7.30 24.94
N THR A 38 -1.21 6.23 24.96
CA THR A 38 -1.46 5.41 23.77
C THR A 38 -2.15 6.22 22.67
N ALA A 39 -3.16 7.02 23.02
CA ALA A 39 -3.85 7.89 22.07
C ALA A 39 -2.88 8.96 21.49
N ALA A 40 -2.01 9.55 22.31
CA ALA A 40 -1.01 10.50 21.86
C ALA A 40 0.03 9.85 20.93
N ILE A 41 0.51 8.65 21.26
CA ILE A 41 1.42 7.89 20.40
C ILE A 41 0.75 7.57 19.05
N MET A 42 -0.51 7.12 19.07
CA MET A 42 -1.24 6.81 17.84
C MET A 42 -1.54 8.07 17.01
N HIS A 43 -1.82 9.20 17.65
CA HIS A 43 -2.26 10.41 16.96
C HIS A 43 -1.09 11.27 16.45
N TRP A 44 0.01 11.32 17.19
CA TRP A 44 1.19 12.14 16.84
C TRP A 44 2.46 11.32 16.63
N GLY A 45 2.65 10.23 17.36
CA GLY A 45 3.87 9.43 17.28
C GLY A 45 3.94 8.62 15.98
N VAL A 46 2.85 7.98 15.58
CA VAL A 46 2.82 7.20 14.32
C VAL A 46 2.96 8.08 13.09
N PRO A 47 2.23 9.22 12.93
CA PRO A 47 2.48 10.15 11.83
C PRO A 47 3.90 10.72 11.84
N TRP A 48 4.42 11.12 13.01
CA TRP A 48 5.79 11.62 13.12
C TRP A 48 6.85 10.57 12.75
N LEU A 49 6.67 9.31 13.15
CA LEU A 49 7.52 8.20 12.71
C LEU A 49 7.41 7.96 11.21
N ASN A 50 6.22 8.04 10.66
CA ASN A 50 5.99 7.91 9.22
C ASN A 50 6.66 9.04 8.43
N ASP A 51 6.68 10.26 8.96
CA ASP A 51 7.39 11.41 8.36
C ASP A 51 8.92 11.29 8.51
N GLN A 52 9.41 10.55 9.52
CA GLN A 52 10.83 10.26 9.72
C GLN A 52 11.34 9.08 8.88
N VAL A 53 10.46 8.20 8.42
CA VAL A 53 10.77 7.23 7.36
C VAL A 53 10.73 8.00 6.03
N SER A 54 11.64 8.96 5.91
CA SER A 54 12.01 9.53 4.62
C SER A 54 12.49 8.37 3.76
N PHE A 55 11.89 8.25 2.59
CA PHE A 55 12.31 7.27 1.60
C PHE A 55 13.81 7.32 1.46
N SER A 56 14.46 6.20 1.70
CA SER A 56 15.91 6.14 1.68
C SER A 56 16.45 6.43 0.29
N GLU A 57 15.58 6.39 -0.74
CA GLU A 57 16.01 6.50 -2.11
C GLU A 57 14.89 7.05 -3.02
N THR A 58 15.27 8.03 -3.85
CA THR A 58 14.41 8.54 -4.93
C THR A 58 14.96 8.05 -6.25
N VAL A 59 14.06 7.74 -7.18
CA VAL A 59 14.41 7.30 -8.53
C VAL A 59 15.21 8.40 -9.25
N PRO A 60 16.48 8.17 -9.62
CA PRO A 60 17.23 9.08 -10.47
C PRO A 60 16.63 9.11 -11.88
N ALA A 61 16.85 10.20 -12.62
CA ALA A 61 16.36 10.30 -13.99
C ALA A 61 17.02 9.26 -14.91
N GLY A 62 16.20 8.47 -15.60
CA GLY A 62 16.67 7.43 -16.52
C GLY A 62 17.09 6.12 -15.87
N SER A 63 16.91 5.98 -14.55
CA SER A 63 17.17 4.72 -13.88
C SER A 63 16.09 3.69 -14.21
N THR A 64 16.51 2.43 -14.29
CA THR A 64 15.65 1.26 -14.52
C THR A 64 15.60 0.44 -13.24
N MET A 65 14.47 -0.17 -12.94
CA MET A 65 14.32 -1.17 -11.90
C MET A 65 14.22 -2.55 -12.54
N SER A 66 14.97 -3.50 -12.01
CA SER A 66 14.93 -4.90 -12.42
C SER A 66 14.15 -5.73 -11.40
N LEU A 67 13.33 -6.62 -11.90
CA LEU A 67 12.58 -7.60 -11.13
C LEU A 67 12.98 -9.01 -11.55
N LYS A 68 12.53 -9.98 -10.77
CA LYS A 68 12.68 -11.39 -11.10
C LYS A 68 12.09 -11.70 -12.47
N GLU A 69 12.51 -12.82 -13.08
CA GLU A 69 12.10 -13.26 -14.44
C GLU A 69 12.49 -12.24 -15.53
N ASP A 70 13.61 -11.54 -15.32
CA ASP A 70 14.21 -10.60 -16.29
C ASP A 70 13.22 -9.53 -16.81
N VAL A 71 12.39 -9.05 -15.88
CA VAL A 71 11.45 -7.95 -16.11
C VAL A 71 12.09 -6.64 -15.68
N GLU A 72 12.08 -5.67 -16.56
CA GLU A 72 12.56 -4.32 -16.25
C GLU A 72 11.51 -3.25 -16.56
N PHE A 73 11.58 -2.14 -15.85
CA PHE A 73 10.80 -0.95 -16.15
C PHE A 73 11.53 0.31 -15.70
N THR A 74 11.20 1.43 -16.31
CA THR A 74 11.73 2.76 -15.96
C THR A 74 10.69 3.50 -15.12
N PRO A 75 10.85 3.60 -13.80
CA PRO A 75 9.93 4.36 -12.96
C PRO A 75 10.07 5.86 -13.20
N PRO A 76 9.05 6.67 -12.86
CA PRO A 76 9.13 8.12 -13.00
C PRO A 76 10.24 8.72 -12.12
N ALA A 77 11.04 9.59 -12.69
CA ALA A 77 12.11 10.27 -11.98
C ALA A 77 11.59 11.12 -10.81
N GLY A 78 12.29 11.08 -9.68
CA GLY A 78 11.95 11.81 -8.47
C GLY A 78 10.88 11.15 -7.60
N TRP A 79 10.34 9.99 -8.01
CA TRP A 79 9.46 9.19 -7.17
C TRP A 79 10.26 8.46 -6.08
N GLY A 80 9.67 8.25 -4.92
CA GLY A 80 10.26 7.45 -3.84
C GLY A 80 10.16 5.96 -4.14
N ILE A 81 11.19 5.21 -3.78
CA ILE A 81 11.21 3.74 -3.84
C ILE A 81 10.75 3.21 -2.47
N SER A 82 9.68 2.42 -2.46
CA SER A 82 9.18 1.74 -1.26
C SER A 82 9.60 0.27 -1.22
N ASP A 83 9.75 -0.34 -2.39
CA ASP A 83 10.15 -1.73 -2.56
C ASP A 83 10.80 -1.89 -3.93
N GLY A 84 11.78 -2.79 -4.04
CA GLY A 84 12.48 -3.06 -5.29
C GLY A 84 13.92 -2.54 -5.29
N VAL A 85 14.65 -2.83 -6.37
CA VAL A 85 16.06 -2.51 -6.54
C VAL A 85 16.28 -1.87 -7.91
N LEU A 86 17.07 -0.79 -7.96
CA LEU A 86 17.50 -0.20 -9.23
C LEU A 86 18.48 -1.14 -9.93
N THR A 87 18.40 -1.18 -11.25
CA THR A 87 19.36 -1.92 -12.07
C THR A 87 20.76 -1.33 -11.86
N GLY A 88 21.69 -2.17 -11.42
CA GLY A 88 23.07 -1.76 -11.09
C GLY A 88 23.36 -1.57 -9.60
N ASP A 89 22.34 -1.49 -8.74
CA ASP A 89 22.53 -1.42 -7.28
C ASP A 89 22.45 -2.80 -6.61
N ALA A 90 22.06 -3.84 -7.34
CA ALA A 90 22.12 -5.21 -6.86
C ALA A 90 23.57 -5.66 -6.69
N GLU A 91 23.88 -6.23 -5.54
CA GLU A 91 25.19 -6.85 -5.32
C GLU A 91 25.36 -8.08 -6.23
N ALA A 92 26.60 -8.35 -6.62
CA ALA A 92 26.90 -9.47 -7.51
C ALA A 92 26.49 -10.81 -6.86
N GLY A 93 25.49 -11.45 -7.44
CA GLY A 93 24.93 -12.72 -6.95
C GLY A 93 23.56 -12.59 -6.28
N ASP A 94 23.06 -11.40 -6.09
CA ASP A 94 21.70 -11.17 -5.59
C ASP A 94 20.66 -11.51 -6.66
N THR A 95 19.53 -12.03 -6.18
CA THR A 95 18.37 -12.27 -7.03
C THR A 95 17.44 -11.05 -6.93
N TYR A 96 17.05 -10.48 -8.07
CA TYR A 96 16.09 -9.39 -8.09
C TYR A 96 14.75 -9.79 -7.44
N PRO A 97 14.07 -8.86 -6.76
CA PRO A 97 12.79 -9.12 -6.10
C PRO A 97 11.69 -9.39 -7.14
N ALA A 98 10.64 -10.12 -6.71
CA ALA A 98 9.47 -10.36 -7.57
C ALA A 98 8.48 -9.18 -7.55
N SER A 99 8.74 -8.13 -6.77
CA SER A 99 7.91 -6.92 -6.69
C SER A 99 8.75 -5.66 -6.63
N ALA A 100 8.17 -4.56 -7.13
CA ALA A 100 8.70 -3.22 -6.97
C ALA A 100 7.54 -2.25 -6.75
N THR A 101 7.74 -1.27 -5.88
CA THR A 101 6.75 -0.22 -5.60
C THR A 101 7.42 1.15 -5.57
N VAL A 102 6.92 2.06 -6.39
CA VAL A 102 7.33 3.45 -6.40
C VAL A 102 6.12 4.38 -6.21
N PHE A 103 6.33 5.58 -5.70
CA PHE A 103 5.24 6.50 -5.40
C PHE A 103 5.70 7.96 -5.30
N ASP A 104 4.76 8.90 -5.49
CA ASP A 104 4.98 10.36 -5.39
C ASP A 104 4.28 10.99 -4.17
N GLY A 105 4.01 10.22 -3.13
CA GLY A 105 3.26 10.63 -1.94
C GLY A 105 1.75 10.42 -2.04
N THR A 106 1.17 10.49 -3.23
CA THR A 106 -0.28 10.33 -3.46
C THR A 106 -0.62 9.22 -4.45
N THR A 107 0.24 8.99 -5.41
CA THR A 107 0.10 7.95 -6.43
C THR A 107 1.16 6.87 -6.23
N SER A 108 0.77 5.63 -6.33
CA SER A 108 1.71 4.50 -6.30
C SER A 108 1.59 3.64 -7.55
N ILE A 109 2.72 3.09 -7.98
CA ILE A 109 2.82 2.07 -9.02
C ILE A 109 3.50 0.87 -8.39
N THR A 110 2.81 -0.25 -8.34
CA THR A 110 3.34 -1.53 -7.85
C THR A 110 3.38 -2.52 -9.00
N LEU A 111 4.56 -3.06 -9.28
CA LEU A 111 4.76 -4.16 -10.22
C LEU A 111 4.96 -5.45 -9.46
N ARG A 112 4.45 -6.54 -10.00
CA ARG A 112 4.71 -7.91 -9.55
C ARG A 112 4.94 -8.80 -10.73
N THR A 113 5.93 -9.67 -10.63
CA THR A 113 6.28 -10.64 -11.68
C THR A 113 6.18 -12.06 -11.15
N GLY A 114 5.95 -12.98 -12.07
CA GLY A 114 5.95 -14.40 -11.78
C GLY A 114 5.69 -15.23 -13.03
N THR A 115 5.94 -16.51 -12.95
CA THR A 115 5.63 -17.43 -14.05
C THR A 115 4.13 -17.49 -14.30
N PHE A 116 3.71 -17.30 -15.54
CA PHE A 116 2.31 -17.38 -15.95
C PHE A 116 2.18 -17.85 -17.38
N GLU A 117 1.55 -19.00 -17.56
CA GLU A 117 1.21 -19.52 -18.89
C GLU A 117 -0.24 -19.15 -19.24
N GLY A 118 -0.40 -18.24 -20.16
CA GLY A 118 -1.72 -17.82 -20.59
C GLY A 118 -1.76 -16.50 -21.33
N THR A 119 -2.92 -15.89 -21.37
CA THR A 119 -3.10 -14.59 -22.01
C THR A 119 -3.14 -13.46 -20.99
N PRO A 120 -2.80 -12.21 -21.35
CA PRO A 120 -2.96 -11.06 -20.46
C PRO A 120 -4.38 -10.93 -19.86
N ARG A 121 -5.41 -11.28 -20.64
CA ARG A 121 -6.80 -11.30 -20.15
C ARG A 121 -7.06 -12.38 -19.11
N ALA A 122 -6.38 -13.53 -19.21
CA ALA A 122 -6.51 -14.61 -18.24
C ALA A 122 -5.83 -14.21 -16.93
N LEU A 123 -4.63 -13.59 -17.00
CA LEU A 123 -3.93 -13.04 -15.84
C LEU A 123 -4.78 -11.97 -15.16
N LEU A 124 -5.31 -10.99 -15.90
CA LEU A 124 -6.18 -9.96 -15.35
C LEU A 124 -7.39 -10.55 -14.62
N ARG A 125 -8.06 -11.58 -15.18
CA ARG A 125 -9.18 -12.26 -14.51
C ARG A 125 -8.76 -12.95 -13.22
N GLN A 126 -7.59 -13.58 -13.20
CA GLN A 126 -7.06 -14.21 -11.99
C GLN A 126 -6.83 -13.15 -10.89
N ILE A 127 -6.20 -12.02 -11.22
CA ILE A 127 -5.99 -10.89 -10.32
C ILE A 127 -7.35 -10.38 -9.78
N GLN A 128 -8.33 -10.19 -10.67
CA GLN A 128 -9.68 -9.75 -10.32
C GLN A 128 -10.36 -10.71 -9.33
N THR A 129 -10.25 -12.01 -9.56
CA THR A 129 -10.83 -13.04 -8.69
C THR A 129 -10.19 -13.01 -7.31
N THR A 130 -8.86 -12.85 -7.24
CA THR A 130 -8.13 -12.75 -5.98
C THR A 130 -8.54 -11.48 -5.22
N ASN A 131 -8.60 -10.34 -5.89
CA ASN A 131 -9.00 -9.06 -5.28
C ASN A 131 -10.45 -9.07 -4.80
N ALA A 132 -11.37 -9.69 -5.55
CA ALA A 132 -12.76 -9.85 -5.13
C ALA A 132 -12.90 -10.75 -3.89
N ALA A 133 -12.10 -11.81 -3.78
CA ALA A 133 -12.08 -12.68 -2.62
C ALA A 133 -11.56 -11.99 -1.35
N THR A 134 -10.68 -11.00 -1.50
CA THR A 134 -10.13 -10.19 -0.40
C THR A 134 -10.96 -8.93 -0.12
N GLY A 135 -12.00 -8.66 -0.90
CA GLY A 135 -12.86 -7.48 -0.75
C GLY A 135 -12.17 -6.15 -1.10
N THR A 136 -11.07 -6.20 -1.85
CA THR A 136 -10.15 -5.07 -1.95
C THR A 136 -10.54 -4.08 -3.04
N GLN A 137 -11.24 -4.47 -4.12
CA GLN A 137 -11.54 -3.54 -5.24
C GLN A 137 -12.70 -4.01 -6.13
N ALA A 138 -13.62 -3.11 -6.44
CA ALA A 138 -14.65 -3.31 -7.47
C ALA A 138 -14.14 -2.80 -8.82
N LEU A 139 -13.82 -3.70 -9.75
CA LEU A 139 -13.36 -3.35 -11.08
C LEU A 139 -14.50 -2.94 -11.99
N ARG A 140 -14.31 -1.88 -12.77
CA ARG A 140 -15.16 -1.56 -13.89
C ARG A 140 -14.76 -2.40 -15.10
N SER A 141 -15.73 -2.90 -15.82
CA SER A 141 -15.61 -4.00 -16.78
C SER A 141 -14.95 -3.70 -18.11
N THR A 142 -14.49 -2.49 -18.37
CA THR A 142 -13.87 -2.16 -19.65
C THR A 142 -12.38 -2.54 -19.64
N VAL A 143 -12.04 -3.54 -20.41
CA VAL A 143 -10.67 -4.02 -20.59
C VAL A 143 -10.15 -3.51 -21.93
N THR A 144 -9.13 -2.66 -21.88
CA THR A 144 -8.49 -2.06 -23.07
C THR A 144 -7.16 -2.77 -23.35
N PRO A 145 -6.88 -3.17 -24.61
CA PRO A 145 -5.57 -3.69 -24.97
C PRO A 145 -4.55 -2.56 -24.97
N ILE A 146 -3.35 -2.88 -24.47
CA ILE A 146 -2.17 -2.00 -24.46
C ILE A 146 -0.96 -2.77 -24.97
N THR A 147 0.07 -2.03 -25.42
CA THR A 147 1.34 -2.62 -25.85
C THR A 147 2.46 -1.72 -25.36
N THR A 148 3.52 -2.30 -24.81
CA THR A 148 4.70 -1.56 -24.38
C THR A 148 5.54 -1.11 -25.57
N ALA A 149 6.53 -0.25 -25.35
CA ALA A 149 7.46 0.17 -26.40
C ALA A 149 8.30 -0.99 -26.95
N SER A 150 8.56 -2.01 -26.13
CA SER A 150 9.25 -3.25 -26.52
C SER A 150 8.35 -4.27 -27.26
N GLY A 151 7.05 -3.96 -27.43
CA GLY A 151 6.11 -4.83 -28.13
C GLY A 151 5.40 -5.85 -27.25
N VAL A 152 5.62 -5.86 -25.93
CA VAL A 152 4.93 -6.76 -25.00
C VAL A 152 3.44 -6.40 -24.96
N ARG A 153 2.60 -7.39 -25.25
CA ARG A 153 1.15 -7.21 -25.26
C ARG A 153 0.56 -7.34 -23.86
N GLY A 154 -0.37 -6.44 -23.57
CA GLY A 154 -1.06 -6.42 -22.29
C GLY A 154 -2.50 -5.97 -22.41
N VAL A 155 -3.16 -5.91 -21.27
CA VAL A 155 -4.49 -5.34 -21.09
C VAL A 155 -4.51 -4.48 -19.84
N ILE A 156 -5.31 -3.43 -19.85
CA ILE A 156 -5.53 -2.55 -18.69
C ILE A 156 -7.02 -2.46 -18.39
N SER A 157 -7.37 -2.40 -17.11
CA SER A 157 -8.73 -2.17 -16.63
C SER A 157 -8.69 -1.16 -15.49
N GLU A 158 -9.54 -0.17 -15.53
CA GLU A 158 -9.69 0.82 -14.48
C GLU A 158 -10.55 0.26 -13.32
N PHE A 159 -10.24 0.68 -12.12
CA PHE A 159 -11.07 0.47 -10.95
C PHE A 159 -11.34 1.78 -10.24
N ARG A 160 -12.43 1.79 -9.50
CA ARG A 160 -12.77 2.90 -8.61
C ARG A 160 -13.16 2.35 -7.25
N ASP A 161 -12.50 2.86 -6.23
CA ASP A 161 -12.82 2.60 -4.84
C ASP A 161 -13.32 3.87 -4.16
N VAL A 162 -13.80 3.77 -2.92
CA VAL A 162 -14.34 4.90 -2.14
C VAL A 162 -13.30 6.00 -1.92
N ARG A 163 -12.01 5.64 -1.87
CA ARG A 163 -10.91 6.56 -1.56
C ARG A 163 -9.99 6.84 -2.75
N ASN A 164 -9.85 5.90 -3.68
CA ASN A 164 -8.87 5.95 -4.75
C ASN A 164 -9.49 5.51 -6.08
N ASP A 165 -9.10 6.16 -7.14
CA ASP A 165 -9.20 5.65 -8.49
C ASP A 165 -7.91 4.89 -8.83
N GLY A 166 -7.93 4.01 -9.81
CA GLY A 166 -6.74 3.32 -10.23
C GLY A 166 -6.92 2.47 -11.47
N ALA A 167 -5.87 1.76 -11.82
CA ALA A 167 -5.89 0.81 -12.92
C ALA A 167 -5.05 -0.42 -12.58
N ILE A 168 -5.46 -1.55 -13.13
CA ILE A 168 -4.66 -2.77 -13.13
C ILE A 168 -4.32 -3.10 -14.57
N ALA A 169 -3.03 -3.21 -14.87
CA ALA A 169 -2.54 -3.70 -16.12
C ALA A 169 -1.95 -5.10 -15.94
N ALA A 170 -2.13 -5.95 -16.93
CA ALA A 170 -1.57 -7.29 -16.97
C ALA A 170 -0.89 -7.50 -18.31
N PHE A 171 0.38 -7.92 -18.29
CA PHE A 171 1.17 -8.26 -19.45
C PHE A 171 1.61 -9.72 -19.35
N VAL A 172 1.76 -10.37 -20.48
CA VAL A 172 2.30 -11.74 -20.53
C VAL A 172 3.18 -11.87 -21.75
N ALA A 173 4.40 -12.35 -21.53
CA ALA A 173 5.36 -12.69 -22.58
C ALA A 173 6.25 -13.84 -22.09
N ASP A 174 6.56 -14.78 -22.95
CA ASP A 174 7.52 -15.89 -22.71
C ASP A 174 7.33 -16.67 -21.40
N GLY A 175 6.07 -16.92 -21.03
CA GLY A 175 5.76 -17.63 -19.78
C GLY A 175 5.87 -16.78 -18.51
N VAL A 176 6.13 -15.46 -18.66
CA VAL A 176 6.20 -14.49 -17.58
C VAL A 176 4.93 -13.64 -17.57
N GLY A 177 4.32 -13.52 -16.40
CA GLY A 177 3.20 -12.61 -16.12
C GLY A 177 3.68 -11.41 -15.34
N VAL A 178 3.27 -10.22 -15.76
CA VAL A 178 3.52 -8.96 -15.05
C VAL A 178 2.19 -8.32 -14.70
N GLU A 179 1.95 -8.15 -13.40
CA GLU A 179 0.85 -7.38 -12.84
C GLU A 179 1.34 -5.98 -12.51
N VAL A 180 0.61 -4.96 -12.92
CA VAL A 180 0.87 -3.58 -12.53
C VAL A 180 -0.38 -3.00 -11.90
N VAL A 181 -0.29 -2.59 -10.64
CA VAL A 181 -1.35 -1.91 -9.91
C VAL A 181 -0.97 -0.44 -9.75
N ILE A 182 -1.83 0.43 -10.26
CA ILE A 182 -1.69 1.88 -10.15
C ILE A 182 -2.81 2.37 -9.23
N SER A 183 -2.45 3.07 -8.15
CA SER A 183 -3.41 3.69 -7.24
C SER A 183 -3.21 5.20 -7.23
N THR A 184 -4.26 5.95 -7.50
CA THR A 184 -4.23 7.42 -7.61
C THR A 184 -5.38 8.01 -6.79
N PRO A 185 -5.26 9.27 -6.30
CA PRO A 185 -6.42 9.99 -5.78
C PRO A 185 -7.46 10.22 -6.87
N ASN A 186 -8.72 10.44 -6.48
CA ASN A 186 -9.87 10.64 -7.40
C ASN A 186 -9.71 11.81 -8.39
N SER A 187 -8.65 12.61 -8.27
CA SER A 187 -8.33 13.72 -9.18
C SER A 187 -6.85 13.70 -9.53
N THR A 188 -6.47 12.79 -10.44
CA THR A 188 -5.07 12.68 -10.87
C THR A 188 -4.71 13.78 -11.86
N PRO A 189 -3.63 14.56 -11.63
CA PRO A 189 -3.14 15.55 -12.58
C PRO A 189 -2.73 14.90 -13.91
N THR A 190 -2.96 15.60 -15.03
CA THR A 190 -2.59 15.11 -16.37
C THR A 190 -1.10 14.73 -16.47
N ARG A 191 -0.23 15.49 -15.78
CA ARG A 191 1.21 15.19 -15.74
C ARG A 191 1.49 13.81 -15.13
N THR A 192 0.85 13.47 -14.02
CA THR A 192 0.98 12.16 -13.37
C THR A 192 0.48 11.04 -14.28
N ALA A 193 -0.66 11.24 -14.96
CA ALA A 193 -1.17 10.28 -15.94
C ALA A 193 -0.18 10.02 -17.10
N THR A 194 0.50 11.05 -17.57
CA THR A 194 1.55 10.92 -18.61
C THR A 194 2.74 10.11 -18.09
N LEU A 195 3.21 10.39 -16.88
CA LEU A 195 4.32 9.66 -16.25
C LEU A 195 3.99 8.17 -16.05
N ILE A 196 2.77 7.87 -15.61
CA ILE A 196 2.26 6.49 -15.51
C ILE A 196 2.26 5.80 -16.88
N GLY A 197 1.77 6.48 -17.90
CA GLY A 197 1.79 5.95 -19.28
C GLY A 197 3.21 5.64 -19.78
N GLN A 198 4.17 6.50 -19.49
CA GLN A 198 5.58 6.29 -19.81
C GLN A 198 6.15 5.08 -19.04
N ALA A 199 5.88 4.96 -17.75
CA ALA A 199 6.32 3.83 -16.94
C ALA A 199 5.73 2.50 -17.46
N LEU A 200 4.43 2.46 -17.80
CA LEU A 200 3.83 1.27 -18.40
C LEU A 200 4.44 0.92 -19.75
N SER A 201 4.73 1.93 -20.59
CA SER A 201 5.33 1.70 -21.92
C SER A 201 6.78 1.22 -21.86
N SER A 202 7.49 1.49 -20.76
CA SER A 202 8.89 1.10 -20.57
C SER A 202 9.08 -0.35 -20.13
N ILE A 203 7.99 -1.06 -19.78
CA ILE A 203 8.09 -2.45 -19.32
C ILE A 203 8.65 -3.33 -20.44
N THR A 204 9.71 -4.06 -20.09
CA THR A 204 10.34 -5.06 -20.95
C THR A 204 10.33 -6.41 -20.25
N VAL A 205 10.28 -7.47 -21.03
CA VAL A 205 10.49 -8.85 -20.59
C VAL A 205 11.58 -9.41 -21.50
N GLU A 206 12.70 -9.84 -20.93
CA GLU A 206 13.79 -10.38 -21.73
C GLU A 206 13.33 -11.67 -22.43
N GLY A 207 13.54 -11.76 -23.75
CA GLY A 207 12.98 -12.85 -24.57
C GLY A 207 11.81 -12.44 -25.46
N ALA A 208 11.06 -11.41 -25.15
CA ALA A 208 9.85 -11.00 -25.88
C ALA A 208 10.10 -10.30 -27.24
N GLY A 209 11.33 -10.32 -27.75
CA GLY A 209 11.73 -9.59 -28.97
C GLY A 209 12.46 -10.43 -30.03
N SER A 210 12.43 -11.76 -29.94
CA SER A 210 13.08 -12.66 -30.88
C SER A 210 12.14 -13.20 -31.95
#